data_decc6cc23c9b6fb71d64b99335142d50
#
_entry.id   decc6cc23c9b6fb71d64b99335142d50
#
_cell.length_a   1.000
_cell.length_b   1.000
_cell.length_c   1.000
_cell.angle_alpha   90.00
_cell.angle_beta   90.00
_cell.angle_gamma   90.00
#
_symmetry.space_group_name_H-M   'P 1'
#
loop_
_entity.id
_entity.type
_entity.pdbx_description
1 polymer ?
#
loop_
_entity_poly.entity_id
_entity_poly.type
_entity_poly.pdbx_seq_one_letter_code
_entity_poly.pdbx_strand_id
1 'polypeptide(L)'
;MADQFRPETAQNLYKVLRHLGVEMHYPEQQTCCGLAAYNAGHWDEARLTGEKFINEFGSERYIVMPSAACANMVRNNYNRFFYNTSLHLEYKKLQSKVFELSDFLINVLHVSAWKGKFKAKVMLHVENSAIIDYHLKDEPFQLLKMIEGIILVGPQQHNSDCGFGGVFSVMYSQLSTEIALDELNLAVTEGAEYIIATETSCVLQLESVAIKNGINIKIMTLTDLLAESLRFSDAIFSEENQVAIG
;
A
#
# COMPACT_ATOMS: atom_id res chain seq x y z
N MET A 1 2.63 6.72 8.40
CA MET A 1 1.23 6.30 8.57
C MET A 1 1.10 4.83 8.92
N ALA A 2 1.59 3.90 8.10
CA ALA A 2 1.49 2.48 8.42
C ALA A 2 2.04 2.18 9.83
N ASP A 3 3.24 2.57 10.14
CA ASP A 3 3.88 2.28 11.43
C ASP A 3 3.12 2.84 12.66
N GLN A 4 2.52 4.02 12.55
CA GLN A 4 1.87 4.69 13.69
C GLN A 4 0.38 4.37 13.85
N PHE A 5 -0.34 4.19 12.74
CA PHE A 5 -1.79 4.00 12.77
C PHE A 5 -2.22 2.59 12.43
N ARG A 6 -1.35 1.84 11.74
CA ARG A 6 -1.58 0.46 11.30
C ARG A 6 -0.28 -0.35 11.38
N PRO A 7 0.32 -0.52 12.58
CA PRO A 7 1.59 -1.24 12.73
C PRO A 7 1.50 -2.70 12.23
N GLU A 8 0.32 -3.28 12.25
CA GLU A 8 0.05 -4.60 11.66
C GLU A 8 0.35 -4.66 10.16
N THR A 9 0.08 -3.58 9.41
CA THR A 9 0.38 -3.52 7.96
C THR A 9 1.90 -3.60 7.72
N ALA A 10 2.71 -2.92 8.53
CA ALA A 10 4.17 -3.03 8.44
C ALA A 10 4.66 -4.45 8.79
N GLN A 11 4.09 -5.06 9.83
CA GLN A 11 4.39 -6.46 10.18
C GLN A 11 3.95 -7.44 9.10
N ASN A 12 2.81 -7.18 8.46
CA ASN A 12 2.30 -8.01 7.38
C ASN A 12 3.16 -7.88 6.11
N LEU A 13 3.66 -6.68 5.80
CA LEU A 13 4.66 -6.49 4.75
C LEU A 13 5.88 -7.39 4.97
N TYR A 14 6.40 -7.39 6.21
CA TYR A 14 7.51 -8.26 6.59
C TYR A 14 7.18 -9.76 6.36
N LYS A 15 5.99 -10.21 6.80
CA LYS A 15 5.56 -11.62 6.63
C LYS A 15 5.44 -12.01 5.16
N VAL A 16 4.85 -11.15 4.33
CA VAL A 16 4.69 -11.37 2.89
C VAL A 16 6.04 -11.55 2.21
N LEU A 17 6.97 -10.62 2.42
CA LEU A 17 8.30 -10.68 1.80
C LEU A 17 9.11 -11.87 2.32
N ARG A 18 9.05 -12.16 3.62
CA ARG A 18 9.73 -13.34 4.21
C ARG A 18 9.18 -14.66 3.65
N HIS A 19 7.87 -14.77 3.44
CA HIS A 19 7.26 -15.96 2.83
C HIS A 19 7.81 -16.22 1.41
N LEU A 20 8.13 -15.14 0.69
CA LEU A 20 8.75 -15.23 -0.64
C LEU A 20 10.28 -15.43 -0.60
N GLY A 21 10.86 -15.63 0.57
CA GLY A 21 12.29 -15.85 0.73
C GLY A 21 13.16 -14.60 0.60
N VAL A 22 12.56 -13.42 0.71
CA VAL A 22 13.29 -12.14 0.68
C VAL A 22 13.90 -11.87 2.04
N GLU A 23 15.23 -11.71 2.10
CA GLU A 23 15.92 -11.23 3.27
C GLU A 23 15.71 -9.72 3.41
N MET A 24 15.32 -9.26 4.61
CA MET A 24 14.93 -7.89 4.85
C MET A 24 15.72 -7.26 5.97
N HIS A 25 16.06 -6.00 5.77
CA HIS A 25 16.58 -5.10 6.78
C HIS A 25 15.52 -4.05 7.12
N TYR A 26 15.29 -3.84 8.40
CA TYR A 26 14.40 -2.79 8.93
C TYR A 26 15.23 -1.80 9.74
N PRO A 27 15.62 -0.64 9.18
CA PRO A 27 16.40 0.34 9.92
C PRO A 27 15.59 0.92 11.07
N GLU A 28 16.06 0.78 12.31
CA GLU A 28 15.36 1.28 13.51
C GLU A 28 15.21 2.81 13.53
N GLN A 29 16.13 3.51 12.87
CA GLN A 29 16.13 4.97 12.79
C GLN A 29 15.35 5.53 11.61
N GLN A 30 14.67 4.67 10.82
CA GLN A 30 13.90 5.12 9.69
C GLN A 30 12.79 6.10 10.07
N THR A 31 12.45 6.98 9.12
CA THR A 31 11.38 7.97 9.29
C THR A 31 10.43 7.95 8.11
N CYS A 32 9.45 8.87 8.13
CA CYS A 32 8.51 9.09 7.03
C CYS A 32 9.25 9.49 5.73
N CYS A 33 8.60 9.28 4.58
CA CYS A 33 9.07 9.79 3.27
C CYS A 33 8.92 11.32 3.11
N GLY A 34 8.30 12.02 4.05
CA GLY A 34 8.09 13.47 3.98
C GLY A 34 6.84 13.92 3.22
N LEU A 35 6.05 13.01 2.65
CA LEU A 35 4.88 13.35 1.83
C LEU A 35 3.86 14.23 2.56
N ALA A 36 3.62 13.98 3.85
CA ALA A 36 2.66 14.78 4.62
C ALA A 36 3.09 16.25 4.73
N ALA A 37 4.36 16.51 5.02
CA ALA A 37 4.93 17.86 5.04
C ALA A 37 4.92 18.49 3.64
N TYR A 38 5.27 17.73 2.61
CA TYR A 38 5.25 18.17 1.22
C TYR A 38 3.85 18.65 0.80
N ASN A 39 2.81 17.86 1.04
CA ASN A 39 1.43 18.18 0.70
C ASN A 39 0.87 19.36 1.52
N ALA A 40 1.38 19.55 2.73
CA ALA A 40 1.02 20.70 3.58
C ALA A 40 1.76 22.01 3.22
N GLY A 41 2.68 21.97 2.23
CA GLY A 41 3.49 23.13 1.85
C GLY A 41 4.70 23.38 2.74
N HIS A 42 4.99 22.51 3.69
CA HIS A 42 6.18 22.55 4.57
C HIS A 42 7.38 21.91 3.87
N TRP A 43 7.86 22.58 2.83
CA TRP A 43 8.85 21.99 1.92
C TRP A 43 10.25 21.84 2.51
N ASP A 44 10.62 22.72 3.44
CA ASP A 44 11.91 22.61 4.15
C ASP A 44 11.94 21.38 5.06
N GLU A 45 10.87 21.13 5.79
CA GLU A 45 10.71 19.93 6.63
C GLU A 45 10.65 18.66 5.77
N ALA A 46 9.95 18.70 4.62
CA ALA A 46 9.93 17.60 3.67
C ALA A 46 11.34 17.31 3.12
N ARG A 47 12.12 18.36 2.80
CA ARG A 47 13.52 18.24 2.35
C ARG A 47 14.42 17.62 3.41
N LEU A 48 14.36 18.10 4.66
CA LEU A 48 15.14 17.55 5.77
C LEU A 48 14.81 16.06 6.03
N THR A 49 13.53 15.72 5.95
CA THR A 49 13.08 14.33 6.05
C THR A 49 13.64 13.49 4.90
N GLY A 50 13.65 14.03 3.69
CA GLY A 50 14.22 13.38 2.51
C GLY A 50 15.74 13.20 2.59
N GLU A 51 16.49 14.17 3.14
CA GLU A 51 17.92 14.04 3.41
C GLU A 51 18.20 12.86 4.34
N LYS A 52 17.44 12.76 5.44
CA LYS A 52 17.54 11.62 6.36
C LYS A 52 17.23 10.32 5.66
N PHE A 53 16.17 10.26 4.84
CA PHE A 53 15.78 9.08 4.08
C PHE A 53 16.89 8.61 3.13
N ILE A 54 17.51 9.54 2.39
CA ILE A 54 18.61 9.22 1.46
C ILE A 54 19.80 8.64 2.24
N ASN A 55 20.16 9.23 3.39
CA ASN A 55 21.27 8.77 4.20
C ASN A 55 21.01 7.39 4.82
N GLU A 56 19.78 7.12 5.26
CA GLU A 56 19.40 5.85 5.90
C GLU A 56 19.35 4.70 4.89
N PHE A 57 18.73 4.93 3.73
CA PHE A 57 18.45 3.88 2.75
C PHE A 57 19.42 3.83 1.56
N GLY A 58 20.42 4.71 1.51
CA GLY A 58 21.31 4.84 0.35
C GLY A 58 22.09 3.57 0.01
N SER A 59 22.43 2.74 0.99
CA SER A 59 23.16 1.49 0.84
C SER A 59 22.27 0.30 0.47
N GLU A 60 20.96 0.40 0.65
CA GLU A 60 20.03 -0.71 0.41
C GLU A 60 19.97 -1.07 -1.08
N ARG A 61 19.76 -2.37 -1.35
CA ARG A 61 19.62 -2.88 -2.72
C ARG A 61 18.23 -2.53 -3.31
N TYR A 62 17.19 -2.72 -2.52
CA TYR A 62 15.82 -2.37 -2.83
C TYR A 62 15.15 -1.76 -1.60
N ILE A 63 14.21 -0.87 -1.83
CA ILE A 63 13.38 -0.26 -0.79
C ILE A 63 11.93 -0.51 -1.18
N VAL A 64 11.23 -1.31 -0.38
CA VAL A 64 9.84 -1.70 -0.65
C VAL A 64 8.91 -0.98 0.29
N MET A 65 7.93 -0.29 -0.27
CA MET A 65 6.95 0.51 0.48
C MET A 65 5.54 -0.05 0.28
N PRO A 66 4.72 -0.14 1.34
CA PRO A 66 3.31 -0.56 1.23
C PRO A 66 2.40 0.60 0.77
N SER A 67 2.95 1.59 0.04
CA SER A 67 2.25 2.80 -0.37
C SER A 67 2.89 3.36 -1.63
N ALA A 68 2.12 3.45 -2.71
CA ALA A 68 2.55 4.03 -3.97
C ALA A 68 2.81 5.54 -3.84
N ALA A 69 2.01 6.26 -3.03
CA ALA A 69 2.18 7.68 -2.77
C ALA A 69 3.52 7.97 -2.07
N CYS A 70 3.92 7.14 -1.09
CA CYS A 70 5.24 7.24 -0.46
C CYS A 70 6.37 6.90 -1.43
N ALA A 71 6.22 5.85 -2.22
CA ALA A 71 7.21 5.47 -3.23
C ALA A 71 7.36 6.57 -4.29
N ASN A 72 6.25 7.17 -4.75
CA ASN A 72 6.25 8.32 -5.66
C ASN A 72 6.94 9.55 -5.07
N MET A 73 6.70 9.85 -3.79
CA MET A 73 7.38 10.96 -3.11
C MET A 73 8.90 10.84 -3.25
N VAL A 74 9.44 9.64 -3.01
CA VAL A 74 10.88 9.41 -3.10
C VAL A 74 11.35 9.34 -4.57
N ARG A 75 10.64 8.64 -5.45
CA ARG A 75 11.07 8.45 -6.84
C ARG A 75 11.01 9.74 -7.66
N ASN A 76 9.99 10.56 -7.46
CA ASN A 76 9.70 11.68 -8.35
C ASN A 76 9.79 13.03 -7.66
N ASN A 77 9.19 13.20 -6.46
CA ASN A 77 9.10 14.51 -5.83
C ASN A 77 10.40 14.95 -5.16
N TYR A 78 11.24 14.04 -4.69
CA TYR A 78 12.56 14.37 -4.16
C TYR A 78 13.46 15.08 -5.18
N ASN A 79 13.21 14.93 -6.48
CA ASN A 79 13.92 15.67 -7.51
C ASN A 79 13.83 17.20 -7.31
N ARG A 80 12.71 17.70 -6.76
CA ARG A 80 12.53 19.14 -6.46
C ARG A 80 13.50 19.65 -5.40
N PHE A 81 13.90 18.76 -4.46
CA PHE A 81 14.77 19.11 -3.33
C PHE A 81 16.25 18.86 -3.60
N PHE A 82 16.55 17.82 -4.37
CA PHE A 82 17.93 17.31 -4.48
C PHE A 82 18.56 17.49 -5.87
N TYR A 83 17.83 18.05 -6.85
CA TYR A 83 18.42 18.39 -8.13
C TYR A 83 19.51 19.46 -7.94
N ASN A 84 20.71 19.22 -8.48
CA ASN A 84 21.88 20.10 -8.38
C ASN A 84 22.33 20.42 -6.94
N THR A 85 22.08 19.54 -5.99
CA THR A 85 22.62 19.62 -4.61
C THR A 85 23.76 18.63 -4.40
N SER A 86 24.40 18.66 -3.23
CA SER A 86 25.42 17.67 -2.85
C SER A 86 24.89 16.23 -2.81
N LEU A 87 23.60 16.03 -2.57
CA LEU A 87 22.93 14.72 -2.50
C LEU A 87 22.34 14.26 -3.84
N HIS A 88 22.60 14.98 -4.94
CA HIS A 88 22.00 14.65 -6.24
C HIS A 88 22.31 13.23 -6.71
N LEU A 89 23.56 12.82 -6.63
CA LEU A 89 23.99 11.51 -7.13
C LEU A 89 23.48 10.38 -6.23
N GLU A 90 23.49 10.56 -4.93
CA GLU A 90 22.95 9.62 -3.95
C GLU A 90 21.44 9.43 -4.17
N TYR A 91 20.71 10.53 -4.32
CA TYR A 91 19.28 10.49 -4.65
C TYR A 91 19.03 9.75 -5.97
N LYS A 92 19.79 10.04 -7.03
CA LYS A 92 19.61 9.35 -8.32
C LYS A 92 19.82 7.84 -8.25
N LYS A 93 20.77 7.38 -7.44
CA LYS A 93 20.99 5.96 -7.18
C LYS A 93 19.82 5.37 -6.39
N LEU A 94 19.33 6.08 -5.37
CA LEU A 94 18.23 5.63 -4.53
C LEU A 94 16.91 5.59 -5.29
N GLN A 95 16.63 6.56 -6.16
CA GLN A 95 15.41 6.68 -6.96
C GLN A 95 15.06 5.38 -7.71
N SER A 96 16.07 4.70 -8.27
CA SER A 96 15.88 3.47 -9.05
C SER A 96 15.65 2.21 -8.19
N LYS A 97 15.77 2.31 -6.87
CA LYS A 97 15.68 1.18 -5.93
C LYS A 97 14.37 1.14 -5.15
N VAL A 98 13.56 2.19 -5.25
CA VAL A 98 12.30 2.34 -4.48
C VAL A 98 11.14 1.76 -5.27
N PHE A 99 10.38 0.89 -4.65
CA PHE A 99 9.24 0.21 -5.25
C PHE A 99 8.02 0.23 -4.31
N GLU A 100 6.85 0.35 -4.88
CA GLU A 100 5.61 -0.03 -4.22
C GLU A 100 5.55 -1.57 -4.16
N LEU A 101 4.84 -2.11 -3.16
CA LEU A 101 4.82 -3.56 -2.89
C LEU A 101 4.37 -4.38 -4.11
N SER A 102 3.27 -4.05 -4.74
CA SER A 102 2.74 -4.84 -5.86
C SER A 102 3.64 -4.75 -7.10
N ASP A 103 4.20 -3.56 -7.37
CA ASP A 103 5.23 -3.36 -8.40
C ASP A 103 6.46 -4.23 -8.12
N PHE A 104 6.94 -4.26 -6.86
CA PHE A 104 8.08 -5.09 -6.49
C PHE A 104 7.79 -6.59 -6.66
N LEU A 105 6.63 -7.05 -6.22
CA LEU A 105 6.26 -8.46 -6.31
C LEU A 105 6.15 -8.94 -7.75
N ILE A 106 5.51 -8.16 -8.62
CA ILE A 106 5.26 -8.54 -10.01
C ILE A 106 6.48 -8.29 -10.89
N ASN A 107 7.06 -7.08 -10.84
CA ASN A 107 8.05 -6.64 -11.82
C ASN A 107 9.51 -6.93 -11.40
N VAL A 108 9.79 -7.11 -10.10
CA VAL A 108 11.14 -7.41 -9.60
C VAL A 108 11.28 -8.86 -9.18
N LEU A 109 10.34 -9.39 -8.38
CA LEU A 109 10.37 -10.79 -7.93
C LEU A 109 9.72 -11.76 -8.93
N HIS A 110 9.00 -11.26 -9.94
CA HIS A 110 8.29 -12.05 -10.94
C HIS A 110 7.35 -13.09 -10.35
N VAL A 111 6.62 -12.71 -9.31
CA VAL A 111 5.62 -13.57 -8.69
C VAL A 111 4.54 -13.89 -9.71
N SER A 112 4.39 -15.15 -10.06
CA SER A 112 3.42 -15.64 -11.05
C SER A 112 2.36 -16.57 -10.46
N ALA A 113 2.48 -16.91 -9.17
CA ALA A 113 1.52 -17.71 -8.43
C ALA A 113 1.53 -17.32 -6.95
N TRP A 114 0.38 -17.42 -6.30
CA TRP A 114 0.21 -17.15 -4.88
C TRP A 114 -0.41 -18.36 -4.18
N LYS A 115 0.24 -18.86 -3.15
CA LYS A 115 -0.23 -20.05 -2.42
C LYS A 115 -1.21 -19.72 -1.27
N GLY A 116 -1.83 -18.56 -1.32
CA GLY A 116 -2.79 -18.10 -0.31
C GLY A 116 -4.22 -18.35 -0.73
N LYS A 117 -5.12 -18.41 0.28
CA LYS A 117 -6.58 -18.55 0.09
C LYS A 117 -7.31 -17.45 0.84
N PHE A 118 -8.30 -16.85 0.18
CA PHE A 118 -9.18 -15.87 0.81
C PHE A 118 -10.53 -15.86 0.10
N LYS A 119 -11.58 -16.35 0.77
CA LYS A 119 -12.90 -16.50 0.13
C LYS A 119 -13.76 -15.27 0.42
N ALA A 120 -13.84 -14.36 -0.53
CA ALA A 120 -14.67 -13.15 -0.44
C ALA A 120 -14.92 -12.51 -1.81
N LYS A 121 -15.97 -11.68 -1.90
CA LYS A 121 -16.18 -10.70 -2.96
C LYS A 121 -15.41 -9.43 -2.63
N VAL A 122 -14.50 -9.05 -3.50
CA VAL A 122 -13.52 -7.98 -3.25
C VAL A 122 -13.61 -6.92 -4.33
N MET A 123 -13.72 -5.66 -3.95
CA MET A 123 -13.48 -4.51 -4.83
C MET A 123 -12.08 -3.96 -4.57
N LEU A 124 -11.30 -3.78 -5.63
CA LEU A 124 -9.98 -3.16 -5.54
C LEU A 124 -10.09 -1.65 -5.66
N HIS A 125 -9.53 -0.93 -4.69
CA HIS A 125 -9.37 0.51 -4.71
C HIS A 125 -7.90 0.88 -4.92
N VAL A 126 -7.59 1.49 -6.06
CA VAL A 126 -6.26 2.03 -6.38
C VAL A 126 -6.38 3.54 -6.49
N GLU A 127 -5.71 4.27 -5.61
CA GLU A 127 -5.75 5.73 -5.58
C GLU A 127 -5.18 6.35 -6.86
N ASN A 128 -5.75 7.46 -7.32
CA ASN A 128 -5.30 8.16 -8.53
C ASN A 128 -3.81 8.52 -8.53
N SER A 129 -3.25 8.90 -7.39
CA SER A 129 -1.81 9.19 -7.27
C SER A 129 -0.94 7.97 -7.57
N ALA A 130 -1.41 6.76 -7.23
CA ALA A 130 -0.71 5.53 -7.59
C ALA A 130 -0.70 5.31 -9.11
N ILE A 131 -1.80 5.58 -9.78
CA ILE A 131 -1.95 5.39 -11.22
C ILE A 131 -1.23 6.50 -12.01
N ILE A 132 -1.50 7.76 -11.67
CA ILE A 132 -1.07 8.93 -12.44
C ILE A 132 0.39 9.30 -12.15
N ASP A 133 0.77 9.34 -10.87
CA ASP A 133 2.07 9.85 -10.45
C ASP A 133 3.14 8.75 -10.34
N TYR A 134 2.77 7.62 -9.71
CA TYR A 134 3.68 6.48 -9.58
C TYR A 134 3.72 5.61 -10.85
N HIS A 135 2.65 5.62 -11.66
CA HIS A 135 2.44 4.79 -12.84
C HIS A 135 2.24 3.30 -12.54
N LEU A 136 1.58 3.02 -11.41
CA LEU A 136 1.10 1.68 -11.09
C LEU A 136 0.04 1.28 -12.13
N LYS A 137 0.12 0.06 -12.61
CA LYS A 137 -0.80 -0.44 -13.65
C LYS A 137 -1.77 -1.46 -13.04
N ASP A 138 -1.66 -2.68 -13.50
CA ASP A 138 -2.53 -3.79 -13.10
C ASP A 138 -1.87 -4.75 -12.10
N GLU A 139 -0.68 -4.38 -11.54
CA GLU A 139 0.05 -5.23 -10.60
C GLU A 139 -0.80 -5.62 -9.38
N PRO A 140 -1.53 -4.71 -8.69
CA PRO A 140 -2.40 -5.09 -7.58
C PRO A 140 -3.51 -6.07 -8.01
N PHE A 141 -4.07 -5.85 -9.19
CA PHE A 141 -5.12 -6.68 -9.74
C PHE A 141 -4.62 -8.09 -10.10
N GLN A 142 -3.41 -8.19 -10.67
CA GLN A 142 -2.76 -9.47 -10.94
C GLN A 142 -2.57 -10.28 -9.66
N LEU A 143 -2.09 -9.65 -8.57
CA LEU A 143 -1.91 -10.32 -7.28
C LEU A 143 -3.23 -10.85 -6.72
N LEU A 144 -4.30 -10.04 -6.75
CA LEU A 144 -5.61 -10.47 -6.27
C LEU A 144 -6.14 -11.68 -7.05
N LYS A 145 -5.93 -11.73 -8.36
CA LYS A 145 -6.33 -12.88 -9.19
C LYS A 145 -5.60 -14.18 -8.87
N MET A 146 -4.41 -14.10 -8.31
CA MET A 146 -3.64 -15.28 -7.94
C MET A 146 -4.12 -15.91 -6.62
N ILE A 147 -4.90 -15.19 -5.81
CA ILE A 147 -5.38 -15.68 -4.50
C ILE A 147 -6.62 -16.54 -4.71
N GLU A 148 -6.56 -17.79 -4.27
CA GLU A 148 -7.69 -18.74 -4.38
C GLU A 148 -8.90 -18.26 -3.56
N GLY A 149 -10.07 -18.25 -4.20
CA GLY A 149 -11.36 -17.94 -3.56
C GLY A 149 -11.76 -16.47 -3.62
N ILE A 150 -10.92 -15.56 -4.12
CA ILE A 150 -11.30 -14.16 -4.37
C ILE A 150 -12.22 -14.10 -5.60
N ILE A 151 -13.32 -13.37 -5.44
CA ILE A 151 -14.21 -12.95 -6.53
C ILE A 151 -14.08 -11.44 -6.65
N LEU A 152 -13.43 -10.99 -7.73
CA LEU A 152 -13.33 -9.57 -8.01
C LEU A 152 -14.64 -9.01 -8.52
N VAL A 153 -15.12 -7.94 -7.92
CA VAL A 153 -16.35 -7.21 -8.30
C VAL A 153 -16.02 -5.74 -8.56
N GLY A 154 -16.92 -5.03 -9.23
CA GLY A 154 -16.74 -3.64 -9.61
C GLY A 154 -15.81 -3.43 -10.81
N PRO A 155 -15.59 -2.17 -11.19
CA PRO A 155 -14.80 -1.81 -12.36
C PRO A 155 -13.31 -2.12 -12.14
N GLN A 156 -12.69 -2.80 -13.14
CA GLN A 156 -11.28 -3.20 -13.09
C GLN A 156 -10.29 -2.02 -13.23
N GLN A 157 -10.73 -0.95 -13.87
CA GLN A 157 -10.01 0.32 -13.99
C GLN A 157 -10.92 1.41 -13.51
N HIS A 158 -10.84 1.70 -12.23
CA HIS A 158 -11.62 2.74 -11.60
C HIS A 158 -10.66 3.79 -11.06
N ASN A 159 -10.60 4.92 -11.76
CA ASN A 159 -9.88 6.08 -11.27
C ASN A 159 -10.71 6.71 -10.16
N SER A 160 -10.43 6.38 -8.93
CA SER A 160 -11.14 6.93 -7.78
C SER A 160 -10.16 7.44 -6.75
N ASP A 161 -10.66 8.36 -5.95
CA ASP A 161 -10.01 8.84 -4.75
C ASP A 161 -10.80 8.41 -3.52
N CYS A 162 -10.11 8.20 -2.42
CA CYS A 162 -10.77 7.93 -1.14
C CYS A 162 -11.14 9.20 -0.36
N GLY A 163 -10.79 10.37 -0.88
CA GLY A 163 -11.03 11.66 -0.23
C GLY A 163 -10.05 12.01 0.89
N PHE A 164 -9.03 11.19 1.17
CA PHE A 164 -8.10 11.47 2.27
C PHE A 164 -7.25 12.73 2.01
N GLY A 165 -6.41 12.73 0.96
CA GLY A 165 -5.59 13.87 0.52
C GLY A 165 -4.75 14.56 1.60
N GLY A 166 -4.55 13.97 2.78
CA GLY A 166 -3.82 14.55 3.91
C GLY A 166 -4.51 15.80 4.46
N VAL A 167 -3.94 16.99 4.23
CA VAL A 167 -4.51 18.29 4.65
C VAL A 167 -5.89 18.54 4.03
N PHE A 168 -6.15 18.00 2.83
CA PHE A 168 -7.43 18.15 2.14
C PHE A 168 -8.60 17.63 2.98
N SER A 169 -8.48 16.46 3.61
CA SER A 169 -9.56 15.88 4.42
C SER A 169 -9.90 16.73 5.66
N VAL A 170 -8.94 17.53 6.15
CA VAL A 170 -9.14 18.44 7.27
C VAL A 170 -9.76 19.76 6.81
N MET A 171 -9.24 20.34 5.72
CA MET A 171 -9.69 21.65 5.23
C MET A 171 -11.04 21.57 4.50
N TYR A 172 -11.32 20.47 3.81
CA TYR A 172 -12.51 20.25 3.01
C TYR A 172 -13.24 18.98 3.43
N SER A 173 -13.49 18.86 4.74
CA SER A 173 -13.99 17.61 5.36
C SER A 173 -15.32 17.11 4.76
N GLN A 174 -16.23 18.01 4.37
CA GLN A 174 -17.48 17.63 3.73
C GLN A 174 -17.22 17.00 2.35
N LEU A 175 -16.45 17.66 1.50
CA LEU A 175 -16.10 17.13 0.17
C LEU A 175 -15.33 15.83 0.25
N SER A 176 -14.37 15.74 1.18
CA SER A 176 -13.62 14.52 1.49
C SER A 176 -14.54 13.35 1.87
N THR A 177 -15.57 13.62 2.68
CA THR A 177 -16.58 12.63 3.08
C THR A 177 -17.42 12.18 1.90
N GLU A 178 -17.89 13.11 1.04
CA GLU A 178 -18.69 12.77 -0.14
C GLU A 178 -17.91 11.88 -1.12
N ILE A 179 -16.64 12.19 -1.39
CA ILE A 179 -15.76 11.35 -2.22
C ILE A 179 -15.65 9.93 -1.65
N ALA A 180 -15.45 9.81 -0.34
CA ALA A 180 -15.37 8.50 0.31
C ALA A 180 -16.72 7.74 0.26
N LEU A 181 -17.83 8.45 0.38
CA LEU A 181 -19.18 7.86 0.28
C LEU A 181 -19.46 7.33 -1.13
N ASP A 182 -19.02 8.02 -2.17
CA ASP A 182 -19.17 7.56 -3.55
C ASP A 182 -18.47 6.21 -3.75
N GLU A 183 -17.25 6.08 -3.24
CA GLU A 183 -16.49 4.82 -3.32
C GLU A 183 -17.15 3.69 -2.50
N LEU A 184 -17.60 3.99 -1.28
CA LEU A 184 -18.29 3.03 -0.42
C LEU A 184 -19.62 2.57 -1.03
N ASN A 185 -20.41 3.49 -1.59
CA ASN A 185 -21.68 3.18 -2.23
C ASN A 185 -21.49 2.35 -3.50
N LEU A 186 -20.44 2.62 -4.29
CA LEU A 186 -20.07 1.79 -5.42
C LEU A 186 -19.78 0.35 -4.96
N ALA A 187 -18.96 0.19 -3.93
CA ALA A 187 -18.62 -1.14 -3.41
C ALA A 187 -19.85 -1.91 -2.93
N VAL A 188 -20.77 -1.25 -2.23
CA VAL A 188 -22.03 -1.84 -1.78
C VAL A 188 -22.90 -2.25 -2.98
N THR A 189 -23.00 -1.40 -4.00
CA THR A 189 -23.79 -1.64 -5.21
C THR A 189 -23.27 -2.85 -5.98
N GLU A 190 -21.95 -2.98 -6.07
CA GLU A 190 -21.27 -4.11 -6.71
C GLU A 190 -21.30 -5.40 -5.84
N GLY A 191 -21.84 -5.32 -4.64
CA GLY A 191 -21.96 -6.45 -3.71
C GLY A 191 -20.64 -6.91 -3.13
N ALA A 192 -19.68 -5.99 -2.96
CA ALA A 192 -18.40 -6.27 -2.33
C ALA A 192 -18.58 -6.55 -0.82
N GLU A 193 -17.87 -7.54 -0.31
CA GLU A 193 -17.73 -7.82 1.12
C GLU A 193 -16.52 -7.06 1.70
N TYR A 194 -15.54 -6.80 0.84
CA TYR A 194 -14.31 -6.10 1.18
C TYR A 194 -13.94 -5.05 0.12
N ILE A 195 -13.42 -3.90 0.58
CA ILE A 195 -12.61 -3.00 -0.24
C ILE A 195 -11.14 -3.26 0.09
N ILE A 196 -10.34 -3.57 -0.93
CA ILE A 196 -8.90 -3.73 -0.79
C ILE A 196 -8.22 -2.51 -1.37
N ALA A 197 -7.56 -1.72 -0.52
CA ALA A 197 -6.87 -0.51 -0.94
C ALA A 197 -5.36 -0.71 -1.01
N THR A 198 -4.71 -0.04 -1.95
CA THR A 198 -3.24 -0.01 -2.05
C THR A 198 -2.61 0.96 -1.06
N GLU A 199 -3.41 1.87 -0.46
CA GLU A 199 -2.95 2.91 0.45
C GLU A 199 -3.55 2.78 1.85
N THR A 200 -2.71 2.82 2.88
CA THR A 200 -3.14 2.83 4.29
C THR A 200 -4.02 4.05 4.62
N SER A 201 -3.74 5.19 4.00
CA SER A 201 -4.54 6.41 4.17
C SER A 201 -5.98 6.23 3.69
N CYS A 202 -6.17 5.54 2.57
CA CYS A 202 -7.50 5.24 2.05
C CYS A 202 -8.26 4.27 2.95
N VAL A 203 -7.58 3.27 3.52
CA VAL A 203 -8.21 2.38 4.51
C VAL A 203 -8.74 3.18 5.69
N LEU A 204 -7.92 4.06 6.28
CA LEU A 204 -8.32 4.89 7.42
C LEU A 204 -9.50 5.81 7.10
N GLN A 205 -9.49 6.45 5.93
CA GLN A 205 -10.54 7.35 5.49
C GLN A 205 -11.86 6.59 5.27
N LEU A 206 -11.83 5.55 4.45
CA LEU A 206 -13.01 4.78 4.09
C LEU A 206 -13.62 4.09 5.32
N GLU A 207 -12.81 3.50 6.23
CA GLU A 207 -13.31 2.93 7.49
C GLU A 207 -13.99 3.99 8.36
N SER A 208 -13.36 5.15 8.53
CA SER A 208 -13.94 6.23 9.34
C SER A 208 -15.30 6.68 8.80
N VAL A 209 -15.42 6.84 7.48
CA VAL A 209 -16.68 7.25 6.83
C VAL A 209 -17.71 6.14 6.87
N ALA A 210 -17.32 4.88 6.63
CA ALA A 210 -18.21 3.73 6.70
C ALA A 210 -18.84 3.57 8.10
N ILE A 211 -18.02 3.66 9.15
CA ILE A 211 -18.51 3.59 10.55
C ILE A 211 -19.50 4.71 10.85
N LYS A 212 -19.20 5.95 10.49
CA LYS A 212 -20.07 7.10 10.73
C LYS A 212 -21.41 7.01 10.03
N ASN A 213 -21.44 6.36 8.85
CA ASN A 213 -22.65 6.25 8.03
C ASN A 213 -23.35 4.88 8.13
N GLY A 214 -22.89 3.99 9.03
CA GLY A 214 -23.50 2.68 9.24
C GLY A 214 -23.37 1.74 8.03
N ILE A 215 -22.36 1.94 7.18
CA ILE A 215 -22.09 1.09 6.01
C ILE A 215 -21.29 -0.11 6.46
N ASN A 216 -21.88 -1.31 6.32
CA ASN A 216 -21.27 -2.55 6.76
C ASN A 216 -20.42 -3.17 5.64
N ILE A 217 -19.20 -2.69 5.47
CA ILE A 217 -18.20 -3.22 4.55
C ILE A 217 -16.85 -3.29 5.26
N LYS A 218 -16.08 -4.31 4.98
CA LYS A 218 -14.72 -4.44 5.52
C LYS A 218 -13.71 -3.78 4.59
N ILE A 219 -12.72 -3.12 5.17
CA ILE A 219 -11.71 -2.40 4.40
C ILE A 219 -10.34 -2.79 4.92
N MET A 220 -9.41 -3.15 4.06
CA MET A 220 -8.04 -3.50 4.43
C MET A 220 -7.05 -3.15 3.32
N THR A 221 -5.76 -3.16 3.65
CA THR A 221 -4.73 -2.96 2.64
C THR A 221 -4.50 -4.24 1.83
N LEU A 222 -3.97 -4.09 0.61
CA LEU A 222 -3.50 -5.22 -0.19
C LEU A 222 -2.44 -6.03 0.57
N THR A 223 -1.55 -5.36 1.31
CA THR A 223 -0.54 -5.99 2.15
C THR A 223 -1.16 -6.89 3.22
N ASP A 224 -2.21 -6.41 3.89
CA ASP A 224 -2.89 -7.16 4.95
C ASP A 224 -3.63 -8.37 4.37
N LEU A 225 -4.29 -8.20 3.22
CA LEU A 225 -4.95 -9.30 2.52
C LEU A 225 -3.96 -10.39 2.10
N LEU A 226 -2.82 -10.01 1.51
CA LEU A 226 -1.78 -10.96 1.12
C LEU A 226 -1.31 -11.77 2.33
N ALA A 227 -1.00 -11.11 3.45
CA ALA A 227 -0.57 -11.78 4.67
C ALA A 227 -1.66 -12.67 5.29
N GLU A 228 -2.92 -12.22 5.28
CA GLU A 228 -4.04 -12.99 5.83
C GLU A 228 -4.32 -14.23 4.99
N SER A 229 -4.25 -14.12 3.66
CA SER A 229 -4.43 -15.26 2.76
C SER A 229 -3.43 -16.40 3.01
N LEU A 230 -2.21 -16.09 3.46
CA LEU A 230 -1.18 -17.08 3.78
C LEU A 230 -1.50 -17.86 5.05
N ARG A 231 -2.15 -17.26 6.05
CA ARG A 231 -2.51 -17.95 7.31
C ARG A 231 -3.42 -19.15 7.09
N PHE A 232 -4.31 -19.08 6.10
CA PHE A 232 -5.19 -20.19 5.75
C PHE A 232 -4.46 -21.35 5.08
N SER A 233 -3.34 -21.09 4.41
CA SER A 233 -2.51 -22.17 3.86
C SER A 233 -1.68 -22.89 4.93
N ASP A 234 -1.12 -22.16 5.89
CA ASP A 234 -0.32 -22.74 6.97
C ASP A 234 -1.16 -23.60 7.92
N ALA A 235 -2.42 -23.24 8.16
CA ALA A 235 -3.35 -24.04 8.96
C ALA A 235 -3.66 -25.41 8.32
N ILE A 236 -3.81 -25.46 6.99
CA ILE A 236 -4.06 -26.72 6.25
C ILE A 236 -2.83 -27.63 6.28
N PHE A 237 -1.62 -27.07 6.13
CA PHE A 237 -0.38 -27.84 6.21
C PHE A 237 -0.13 -28.41 7.63
N SER A 238 -0.59 -27.73 8.70
CA SER A 238 -0.49 -28.25 10.06
C SER A 238 -1.46 -29.40 10.34
N GLU A 239 -2.64 -29.39 9.72
CA GLU A 239 -3.63 -30.48 9.85
C GLU A 239 -3.25 -31.72 9.02
N GLU A 240 -2.73 -31.54 7.80
CA GLU A 240 -2.27 -32.65 6.96
C GLU A 240 -1.06 -33.39 7.55
N ASN A 241 -0.16 -32.67 8.25
CA ASN A 241 0.97 -33.29 8.94
C ASN A 241 0.60 -34.00 10.26
N GLN A 242 -0.56 -33.72 10.86
CA GLN A 242 -1.05 -34.44 12.03
C GLN A 242 -1.75 -35.77 11.67
N VAL A 243 -2.24 -35.91 10.44
CA VAL A 243 -2.87 -37.15 9.95
C VAL A 243 -1.85 -38.17 9.45
N ALA A 244 -0.60 -37.76 9.19
CA ALA A 244 0.47 -38.64 8.69
C ALA A 244 1.32 -39.32 9.77
N ILE A 245 1.01 -39.12 11.07
CA ILE A 245 1.73 -39.72 12.21
C ILE A 245 0.71 -40.45 13.13
N GLY A 246 -0.23 -41.14 12.56
CA GLY A 246 -1.17 -42.01 13.26
C GLY A 246 -1.09 -43.44 12.73
#